data_0c1fa8c4f13eecf70676213b2dbcc8fb
#
_entry.id   0c1fa8c4f13eecf70676213b2dbcc8fb
#
_cell.length_a   1.000
_cell.length_b   1.000
_cell.length_c   1.000
_cell.angle_alpha   90.00
_cell.angle_beta   90.00
_cell.angle_gamma   90.00
#
_symmetry.space_group_name_H-M   'P 1'
#
loop_
_entity.id
_entity.type
_entity.pdbx_description
1 polymer ?
#
loop_
_entity_poly.entity_id
_entity_poly.type
_entity_poly.pdbx_seq_one_letter_code
_entity_poly.pdbx_strand_id
1 'polypeptide(L)'
;MLPWISLGLAAAVVLVSILAWVISERRRRLSAQARGSKPRETMSEAIEEGIETLLSHPDPRLAVIAAYSVMEKAFARAGSARRLYETPLEFVGRILSSVPSAGADATKLAELFELAKFSQHEIDEKMRVVAVRTLSNIRRQLQVPT
;
A
#
# COMPACT_ATOMS: atom_id res chain seq x y z
N MET A 1 -8.66 -47.85 -8.59
CA MET A 1 -9.26 -46.98 -7.56
C MET A 1 -8.49 -45.68 -7.40
N LEU A 2 -8.48 -44.75 -8.37
CA LEU A 2 -7.88 -43.41 -8.13
C LEU A 2 -8.24 -42.33 -9.19
N PRO A 3 -9.45 -42.30 -9.77
CA PRO A 3 -9.79 -41.24 -10.71
C PRO A 3 -10.20 -39.90 -10.00
N TRP A 4 -10.59 -39.99 -8.73
CA TRP A 4 -11.12 -38.84 -8.00
C TRP A 4 -10.01 -37.89 -7.48
N ILE A 5 -8.84 -38.42 -7.20
CA ILE A 5 -7.68 -37.60 -6.74
C ILE A 5 -7.11 -36.80 -7.92
N SER A 6 -7.05 -37.40 -9.11
CA SER A 6 -6.60 -36.73 -10.33
C SER A 6 -7.58 -35.63 -10.77
N LEU A 7 -8.89 -35.84 -10.60
CA LEU A 7 -9.90 -34.84 -10.90
C LEU A 7 -9.83 -33.62 -9.92
N GLY A 8 -9.64 -33.91 -8.63
CA GLY A 8 -9.47 -32.87 -7.62
C GLY A 8 -8.20 -32.04 -7.82
N LEU A 9 -7.08 -32.66 -8.17
CA LEU A 9 -5.83 -31.98 -8.47
C LEU A 9 -5.94 -31.10 -9.72
N ALA A 10 -6.59 -31.60 -10.77
CA ALA A 10 -6.83 -30.84 -11.99
C ALA A 10 -7.72 -29.60 -11.74
N ALA A 11 -8.77 -29.75 -10.93
CA ALA A 11 -9.65 -28.65 -10.55
C ALA A 11 -8.92 -27.60 -9.72
N ALA A 12 -8.04 -28.01 -8.79
CA ALA A 12 -7.22 -27.10 -7.99
C ALA A 12 -6.24 -26.29 -8.85
N VAL A 13 -5.57 -26.93 -9.81
CA VAL A 13 -4.65 -26.24 -10.75
C VAL A 13 -5.39 -25.23 -11.62
N VAL A 14 -6.59 -25.58 -12.12
CA VAL A 14 -7.42 -24.66 -12.91
C VAL A 14 -7.86 -23.46 -12.07
N LEU A 15 -8.30 -23.68 -10.82
CA LEU A 15 -8.68 -22.59 -9.91
C LEU A 15 -7.52 -21.64 -9.61
N VAL A 16 -6.33 -22.18 -9.33
CA VAL A 16 -5.12 -21.38 -9.09
C VAL A 16 -4.73 -20.60 -10.35
N SER A 17 -4.84 -21.21 -11.54
CA SER A 17 -4.55 -20.55 -12.80
C SER A 17 -5.54 -19.42 -13.10
N ILE A 18 -6.83 -19.64 -12.85
CA ILE A 18 -7.86 -18.60 -13.00
C ILE A 18 -7.63 -17.46 -12.02
N LEU A 19 -7.32 -17.77 -10.76
CA LEU A 19 -7.04 -16.77 -9.74
C LEU A 19 -5.79 -15.95 -10.10
N ALA A 20 -4.72 -16.60 -10.53
CA ALA A 20 -3.50 -15.95 -11.00
C ALA A 20 -3.77 -15.08 -12.24
N TRP A 21 -4.60 -15.55 -13.17
CA TRP A 21 -5.00 -14.78 -14.35
C TRP A 21 -5.85 -13.57 -13.97
N VAL A 22 -6.84 -13.70 -13.10
CA VAL A 22 -7.67 -12.58 -12.60
C VAL A 22 -6.82 -11.53 -11.88
N ILE A 23 -5.86 -11.97 -11.04
CA ILE A 23 -4.96 -11.07 -10.34
C ILE A 23 -4.05 -10.34 -11.34
N SER A 24 -3.52 -11.05 -12.35
CA SER A 24 -2.66 -10.46 -13.37
C SER A 24 -3.40 -9.47 -14.26
N GLU A 25 -4.64 -9.82 -14.65
CA GLU A 25 -5.51 -8.94 -15.45
C GLU A 25 -5.93 -7.68 -14.67
N ARG A 26 -6.25 -7.82 -13.38
CA ARG A 26 -6.47 -6.66 -12.51
C ARG A 26 -5.25 -5.76 -12.42
N ARG A 27 -4.06 -6.35 -12.29
CA ARG A 27 -2.79 -5.60 -12.29
C ARG A 27 -2.55 -4.88 -13.62
N ARG A 28 -2.83 -5.52 -14.76
CA ARG A 28 -2.69 -4.93 -16.10
C ARG A 28 -3.65 -3.78 -16.34
N ARG A 29 -4.91 -3.89 -15.93
CA ARG A 29 -5.92 -2.82 -16.06
C ARG A 29 -5.57 -1.62 -15.19
N LEU A 30 -5.12 -1.84 -13.95
CA LEU A 30 -4.66 -0.78 -13.05
C LEU A 30 -3.41 -0.08 -13.59
N SER A 31 -2.47 -0.81 -14.20
CA SER A 31 -1.29 -0.23 -14.85
C SER A 31 -1.60 0.54 -16.13
N ALA A 32 -2.64 0.16 -16.87
CA ALA A 32 -3.08 0.88 -18.06
C ALA A 32 -3.77 2.21 -17.72
N GLN A 33 -4.50 2.24 -16.61
CA GLN A 33 -5.18 3.45 -16.11
C GLN A 33 -4.19 4.48 -15.55
N ALA A 34 -3.09 4.00 -14.94
CA ALA A 34 -2.01 4.84 -14.42
C ALA A 34 -1.14 5.53 -15.49
N ARG A 35 -1.20 5.07 -16.75
CA ARG A 35 -0.41 5.66 -17.85
C ARG A 35 -0.95 7.01 -18.33
N GLY A 36 -2.16 7.41 -17.94
CA GLY A 36 -2.78 8.68 -18.32
C GLY A 36 -2.69 9.80 -17.27
N SER A 37 -2.40 9.48 -16.01
CA SER A 37 -2.29 10.46 -14.94
C SER A 37 -0.82 10.74 -14.59
N LYS A 38 -0.50 12.00 -14.29
CA LYS A 38 0.84 12.37 -13.83
C LYS A 38 1.14 11.59 -12.55
N PRO A 39 2.33 10.98 -12.37
CA PRO A 39 2.65 10.15 -11.22
C PRO A 39 2.37 10.81 -9.86
N ARG A 40 2.55 12.12 -9.77
CA ARG A 40 2.27 12.89 -8.54
C ARG A 40 0.77 13.00 -8.20
N GLU A 41 -0.12 13.09 -9.19
CA GLU A 41 -1.57 13.10 -8.98
C GLU A 41 -2.03 11.75 -8.41
N THR A 42 -1.57 10.67 -9.01
CA THR A 42 -1.88 9.31 -8.53
C THR A 42 -1.37 9.07 -7.11
N MET A 43 -0.20 9.61 -6.75
CA MET A 43 0.34 9.54 -5.39
C MET A 43 -0.50 10.36 -4.41
N SER A 44 -0.94 11.55 -4.79
CA SER A 44 -1.79 12.41 -3.96
C SER A 44 -3.16 11.78 -3.69
N GLU A 45 -3.80 11.20 -4.69
CA GLU A 45 -5.05 10.46 -4.57
C GLU A 45 -4.92 9.25 -3.63
N ALA A 46 -3.82 8.53 -3.75
CA ALA A 46 -3.53 7.40 -2.90
C ALA A 46 -3.36 7.76 -1.43
N ILE A 47 -2.72 8.87 -1.15
CA ILE A 47 -2.55 9.38 0.21
C ILE A 47 -3.88 9.85 0.78
N GLU A 48 -4.74 10.46 -0.03
CA GLU A 48 -6.10 10.83 0.37
C GLU A 48 -6.91 9.61 0.79
N GLU A 49 -6.91 8.55 -0.03
CA GLU A 49 -7.57 7.28 0.29
C GLU A 49 -7.02 6.67 1.59
N GLY A 50 -5.71 6.78 1.83
CA GLY A 50 -5.07 6.38 3.07
C GLY A 50 -5.55 7.17 4.29
N ILE A 51 -5.71 8.48 4.16
CA ILE A 51 -6.24 9.37 5.21
C ILE A 51 -7.70 9.01 5.52
N GLU A 52 -8.54 8.84 4.51
CA GLU A 52 -9.93 8.41 4.69
C GLU A 52 -10.01 7.06 5.40
N THR A 53 -9.15 6.12 5.04
CA THR A 53 -9.06 4.81 5.70
C THR A 53 -8.68 4.92 7.16
N LEU A 54 -7.71 5.79 7.49
CA LEU A 54 -7.32 6.07 8.89
C LEU A 54 -8.45 6.66 9.72
N LEU A 55 -9.26 7.52 9.12
CA LEU A 55 -10.35 8.21 9.81
C LEU A 55 -11.60 7.34 9.96
N SER A 56 -11.88 6.47 9.01
CA SER A 56 -13.10 5.66 8.97
C SER A 56 -13.01 4.34 9.74
N HIS A 57 -11.80 3.78 9.92
CA HIS A 57 -11.65 2.49 10.59
C HIS A 57 -11.73 2.65 12.11
N PRO A 58 -12.58 1.86 12.82
CA PRO A 58 -12.81 2.03 14.27
C PRO A 58 -11.57 1.67 15.11
N ASP A 59 -10.80 0.67 14.71
CA ASP A 59 -9.60 0.21 15.43
C ASP A 59 -8.35 0.96 14.92
N PRO A 60 -7.61 1.68 15.79
CA PRO A 60 -6.43 2.45 15.39
C PRO A 60 -5.33 1.59 14.76
N ARG A 61 -5.10 0.37 15.27
CA ARG A 61 -4.09 -0.56 14.74
C ARG A 61 -4.43 -0.98 13.31
N LEU A 62 -5.66 -1.42 13.11
CA LEU A 62 -6.12 -1.85 11.79
C LEU A 62 -6.20 -0.66 10.84
N ALA A 63 -6.54 0.52 11.33
CA ALA A 63 -6.51 1.76 10.55
C ALA A 63 -5.11 2.07 9.97
N VAL A 64 -4.06 1.99 10.79
CA VAL A 64 -2.68 2.23 10.37
C VAL A 64 -2.22 1.17 9.34
N ILE A 65 -2.52 -0.10 9.58
CA ILE A 65 -2.18 -1.20 8.66
C ILE A 65 -2.90 -1.03 7.32
N ALA A 66 -4.19 -0.71 7.35
CA ALA A 66 -4.99 -0.50 6.15
C ALA A 66 -4.51 0.70 5.34
N ALA A 67 -4.23 1.83 5.99
CA ALA A 67 -3.73 3.04 5.34
C ALA A 67 -2.38 2.80 4.64
N TYR A 68 -1.45 2.10 5.29
CA TYR A 68 -0.19 1.72 4.65
C TYR A 68 -0.42 0.82 3.43
N SER A 69 -1.30 -0.17 3.55
CA SER A 69 -1.63 -1.09 2.44
C SER A 69 -2.26 -0.37 1.25
N VAL A 70 -3.09 0.64 1.50
CA VAL A 70 -3.66 1.51 0.47
C VAL A 70 -2.56 2.30 -0.24
N MET A 71 -1.67 2.91 0.52
CA MET A 71 -0.52 3.65 -0.01
C MET A 71 0.39 2.75 -0.85
N GLU A 72 0.75 1.55 -0.35
CA GLU A 72 1.58 0.59 -1.08
C GLU A 72 0.95 0.18 -2.43
N LYS A 73 -0.35 -0.11 -2.43
CA LYS A 73 -1.10 -0.44 -3.66
C LYS A 73 -1.12 0.72 -4.66
N ALA A 74 -1.22 1.94 -4.17
CA ALA A 74 -1.24 3.10 -5.04
C ALA A 74 0.12 3.38 -5.67
N PHE A 75 1.20 3.24 -4.93
CA PHE A 75 2.55 3.29 -5.50
C PHE A 75 2.78 2.17 -6.52
N ALA A 76 2.23 0.97 -6.28
CA ALA A 76 2.28 -0.12 -7.25
C ALA A 76 1.53 0.22 -8.55
N ARG A 77 0.36 0.86 -8.45
CA ARG A 77 -0.39 1.35 -9.63
C ARG A 77 0.40 2.41 -10.40
N ALA A 78 1.14 3.26 -9.70
CA ALA A 78 2.03 4.27 -10.27
C ALA A 78 3.34 3.69 -10.86
N GLY A 79 3.48 2.36 -10.91
CA GLY A 79 4.67 1.68 -11.44
C GLY A 79 5.81 1.50 -10.44
N SER A 80 5.58 1.82 -9.18
CA SER A 80 6.57 1.77 -8.10
C SER A 80 6.20 0.73 -7.03
N ALA A 81 5.94 -0.51 -7.46
CA ALA A 81 5.61 -1.60 -6.54
C ALA A 81 6.77 -1.90 -5.58
N ARG A 82 6.42 -2.37 -4.37
CA ARG A 82 7.40 -2.88 -3.42
C ARG A 82 8.07 -4.14 -3.96
N ARG A 83 9.38 -4.22 -3.81
CA ARG A 83 10.16 -5.39 -4.21
C ARG A 83 9.95 -6.53 -3.21
N LEU A 84 10.17 -7.77 -3.65
CA LEU A 84 9.85 -8.97 -2.87
C LEU A 84 10.53 -9.03 -1.49
N TYR A 85 11.78 -8.55 -1.41
CA TYR A 85 12.59 -8.60 -0.19
C TYR A 85 12.77 -7.23 0.48
N GLU A 86 11.99 -6.23 0.06
CA GLU A 86 12.09 -4.86 0.56
C GLU A 86 11.22 -4.71 1.82
N THR A 87 11.81 -4.20 2.89
CA THR A 87 11.04 -3.84 4.09
C THR A 87 10.15 -2.62 3.82
N PRO A 88 9.13 -2.37 4.64
CA PRO A 88 8.32 -1.16 4.54
C PRO A 88 9.15 0.12 4.57
N LEU A 89 10.16 0.19 5.43
CA LEU A 89 11.04 1.34 5.57
C LEU A 89 11.91 1.57 4.33
N GLU A 90 12.51 0.50 3.80
CA GLU A 90 13.30 0.56 2.55
C GLU A 90 12.45 0.95 1.36
N PHE A 91 11.24 0.41 1.26
CA PHE A 91 10.29 0.75 0.20
C PHE A 91 9.94 2.24 0.22
N VAL A 92 9.55 2.74 1.38
CA VAL A 92 9.21 4.15 1.55
C VAL A 92 10.41 5.05 1.27
N GLY A 93 11.60 4.69 1.76
CA GLY A 93 12.84 5.41 1.49
C GLY A 93 13.14 5.50 0.00
N ARG A 94 12.99 4.40 -0.73
CA ARG A 94 13.18 4.37 -2.19
C ARG A 94 12.16 5.23 -2.93
N ILE A 95 10.89 5.12 -2.59
CA ILE A 95 9.82 5.90 -3.25
C ILE A 95 10.03 7.40 -3.06
N LEU A 96 10.40 7.80 -1.87
CA LEU A 96 10.52 9.22 -1.51
C LEU A 96 11.92 9.79 -1.74
N SER A 97 12.86 8.99 -2.25
CA SER A 97 14.15 9.52 -2.71
C SER A 97 14.00 10.60 -3.78
N SER A 98 12.91 10.56 -4.56
CA SER A 98 12.54 11.60 -5.52
C SER A 98 11.84 12.83 -4.90
N VAL A 99 11.48 12.76 -3.61
CA VAL A 99 10.83 13.85 -2.84
C VAL A 99 11.54 13.97 -1.49
N PRO A 100 12.76 14.53 -1.45
CA PRO A 100 13.59 14.55 -0.23
C PRO A 100 12.91 15.19 0.96
N SER A 101 12.04 16.19 0.73
CA SER A 101 11.26 16.86 1.77
C SER A 101 10.29 15.93 2.50
N ALA A 102 9.80 14.88 1.83
CA ALA A 102 8.84 13.92 2.39
C ALA A 102 9.52 12.76 3.15
N GLY A 103 10.85 12.63 3.10
CA GLY A 103 11.56 11.48 3.62
C GLY A 103 11.35 11.23 5.12
N ALA A 104 11.40 12.27 5.94
CA ALA A 104 11.22 12.15 7.39
C ALA A 104 9.78 11.71 7.76
N ASP A 105 8.77 12.28 7.13
CA ASP A 105 7.37 11.92 7.36
C ASP A 105 7.09 10.48 6.92
N ALA A 106 7.67 10.07 5.82
CA ALA A 106 7.51 8.73 5.30
C ALA A 106 8.20 7.66 6.16
N THR A 107 9.39 7.95 6.65
CA THR A 107 10.07 7.08 7.63
C THR A 107 9.18 6.89 8.86
N LYS A 108 8.63 7.97 9.40
CA LYS A 108 7.72 7.93 10.56
C LYS A 108 6.46 7.09 10.30
N LEU A 109 5.87 7.18 9.11
CA LEU A 109 4.73 6.37 8.73
C LEU A 109 5.09 4.88 8.64
N ALA A 110 6.23 4.56 8.05
CA ALA A 110 6.72 3.19 7.94
C ALA A 110 7.00 2.58 9.33
N GLU A 111 7.62 3.33 10.24
CA GLU A 111 7.85 2.91 11.62
C GLU A 111 6.53 2.64 12.36
N LEU A 112 5.53 3.51 12.22
CA LEU A 112 4.20 3.29 12.80
C LEU A 112 3.53 2.05 12.23
N PHE A 113 3.67 1.81 10.94
CA PHE A 113 3.13 0.60 10.30
C PHE A 113 3.82 -0.67 10.82
N GLU A 114 5.15 -0.67 10.91
CA GLU A 114 5.91 -1.80 11.45
C GLU A 114 5.51 -2.08 12.90
N LEU A 115 5.36 -1.04 13.71
CA LEU A 115 4.89 -1.15 15.09
C LEU A 115 3.47 -1.74 15.14
N ALA A 116 2.55 -1.27 14.30
CA ALA A 116 1.17 -1.76 14.26
C ALA A 116 1.08 -3.21 13.80
N LYS A 117 1.90 -3.62 12.84
CA LYS A 117 1.82 -4.94 12.20
C LYS A 117 2.58 -6.02 12.95
N PHE A 118 3.74 -5.70 13.49
CA PHE A 118 4.68 -6.71 14.01
C PHE A 118 4.89 -6.64 15.53
N SER A 119 4.50 -5.55 16.19
CA SER A 119 4.65 -5.39 17.63
C SER A 119 3.32 -5.62 18.35
N GLN A 120 3.41 -6.06 19.60
CA GLN A 120 2.27 -6.11 20.54
C GLN A 120 2.04 -4.78 21.25
N HIS A 121 2.82 -3.75 20.94
CA HIS A 121 2.65 -2.42 21.50
C HIS A 121 1.27 -1.88 21.16
N GLU A 122 0.59 -1.27 22.15
CA GLU A 122 -0.74 -0.69 21.93
C GLU A 122 -0.66 0.48 20.93
N ILE A 123 -1.50 0.45 19.91
CA ILE A 123 -1.67 1.54 18.96
C ILE A 123 -2.93 2.30 19.36
N ASP A 124 -2.71 3.46 19.93
CA ASP A 124 -3.77 4.31 20.46
C ASP A 124 -4.24 5.38 19.44
N GLU A 125 -5.24 6.15 19.85
CA GLU A 125 -5.79 7.23 19.02
C GLU A 125 -4.76 8.35 18.75
N LYS A 126 -3.80 8.57 19.64
CA LYS A 126 -2.72 9.56 19.42
C LYS A 126 -1.83 9.14 18.26
N MET A 127 -1.54 7.85 18.15
CA MET A 127 -0.77 7.29 17.04
C MET A 127 -1.53 7.38 15.72
N ARG A 128 -2.86 7.18 15.72
CA ARG A 128 -3.70 7.44 14.56
C ARG A 128 -3.58 8.90 14.10
N VAL A 129 -3.70 9.85 15.02
CA VAL A 129 -3.56 11.29 14.71
C VAL A 129 -2.17 11.60 14.13
N VAL A 130 -1.12 10.97 14.65
CA VAL A 130 0.22 11.10 14.08
C VAL A 130 0.28 10.57 12.66
N ALA A 131 -0.32 9.41 12.38
CA ALA A 131 -0.37 8.85 11.03
C ALA A 131 -1.12 9.77 10.03
N VAL A 132 -2.28 10.30 10.43
CA VAL A 132 -3.06 11.26 9.62
C VAL A 132 -2.25 12.52 9.32
N ARG A 133 -1.58 13.09 10.34
CA ARG A 133 -0.73 14.28 10.18
C ARG A 133 0.43 14.00 9.22
N THR A 134 1.08 12.87 9.38
CA THR A 134 2.21 12.44 8.56
C THR A 134 1.80 12.30 7.10
N LEU A 135 0.70 11.62 6.80
CA LEU A 135 0.16 11.50 5.44
C LEU A 135 -0.24 12.86 4.86
N SER A 136 -0.87 13.71 5.66
CA SER A 136 -1.25 15.07 5.24
C SER A 136 -0.04 15.93 4.89
N ASN A 137 1.07 15.79 5.62
CA ASN A 137 2.32 16.47 5.32
C ASN A 137 2.90 15.97 3.98
N ILE A 138 2.98 14.66 3.79
CA ILE A 138 3.47 14.07 2.53
C ILE A 138 2.64 14.57 1.34
N ARG A 139 1.30 14.58 1.46
CA ARG A 139 0.40 15.10 0.43
C ARG A 139 0.73 16.53 0.05
N ARG A 140 0.90 17.42 1.04
CA ARG A 140 1.26 18.83 0.80
C ARG A 140 2.58 18.97 0.05
N GLN A 141 3.57 18.17 0.39
CA GLN A 141 4.90 18.20 -0.24
C GLN A 141 4.87 17.68 -1.69
N LEU A 142 3.93 16.78 -2.02
CA LEU A 142 3.69 16.34 -3.39
C LEU A 142 2.98 17.39 -4.25
N GLN A 143 2.23 18.28 -3.63
CA GLN A 143 1.48 19.34 -4.33
C GLN A 143 2.32 20.59 -4.61
N VAL A 144 3.46 20.78 -3.93
CA VAL A 144 4.36 21.91 -4.20
C VAL A 144 5.11 21.64 -5.50
N PRO A 145 4.94 22.48 -6.55
CA PRO A 145 5.75 22.38 -7.77
C PRO A 145 7.22 22.68 -7.43
N THR A 146 8.13 21.86 -7.89
CA THR A 146 9.58 22.11 -7.90
C THR A 146 9.94 23.01 -9.06
#